data_920386235577f4fc06b36e92ad40cdbb
#
_entry.id   920386235577f4fc06b36e92ad40cdbb
#
_cell.length_a   1.000
_cell.length_b   1.000
_cell.length_c   1.000
_cell.angle_alpha   90.00
_cell.angle_beta   90.00
_cell.angle_gamma   90.00
#
_symmetry.space_group_name_H-M   'P 1'
#
loop_
_entity.id
_entity.type
_entity.pdbx_description
1 polymer ?
#
loop_
_entity_poly.entity_id
_entity_poly.type
_entity_poly.pdbx_seq_one_letter_code
_entity_poly.pdbx_strand_id
1 'polypeptide(L)'
;ITRFQSWQNHIKDIVEQQFRYYKSEIEANDPSIMEEFRRIFEEDNVDYKSYTTITEEILSSKSYYNIDSQIKQHTWEEIQSFLYPAVQKIEVKSINGSSGDSLTYYENEKNGISVIAIGGDKLSRGLTLEGLSVSYFLRASKMYDTLMQMGRWFGYRPGYVDLCRLFTSNELNEWYRHITLASEELREEVKY
;
A
#
# COMPACT_ATOMS: atom_id res chain seq x y z
N ILE A 1 -1.51 -9.19 -10.31
CA ILE A 1 -1.00 -8.79 -11.61
C ILE A 1 -1.30 -9.87 -12.65
N THR A 2 -0.69 -11.03 -12.61
CA THR A 2 -0.91 -12.09 -13.60
C THR A 2 -0.84 -13.47 -12.97
N ARG A 3 -1.47 -14.49 -13.61
CA ARG A 3 -1.37 -15.90 -13.19
C ARG A 3 -0.06 -16.55 -13.62
N PHE A 4 0.62 -15.98 -14.62
CA PHE A 4 1.83 -16.55 -15.19
C PHE A 4 3.06 -16.13 -14.42
N GLN A 5 3.82 -17.08 -13.89
CA GLN A 5 5.03 -16.85 -13.11
C GLN A 5 6.12 -16.12 -13.91
N SER A 6 6.25 -16.42 -15.20
CA SER A 6 7.22 -15.73 -16.06
C SER A 6 6.99 -14.23 -16.12
N TRP A 7 5.72 -13.79 -16.19
CA TRP A 7 5.37 -12.37 -16.15
C TRP A 7 5.60 -11.74 -14.78
N GLN A 8 5.34 -12.47 -13.70
CA GLN A 8 5.62 -11.99 -12.34
C GLN A 8 7.11 -11.74 -12.14
N ASN A 9 7.95 -12.67 -12.60
CA ASN A 9 9.40 -12.52 -12.53
C ASN A 9 9.89 -11.36 -13.40
N HIS A 10 9.37 -11.21 -14.61
CA HIS A 10 9.72 -10.08 -15.46
C HIS A 10 9.36 -8.72 -14.83
N ILE A 11 8.18 -8.62 -14.23
CA ILE A 11 7.76 -7.41 -13.49
C ILE A 11 8.66 -7.20 -12.26
N LYS A 12 9.02 -8.28 -11.55
CA LYS A 12 9.96 -8.19 -10.44
C LYS A 12 11.29 -7.57 -10.88
N ASP A 13 11.85 -8.04 -11.99
CA ASP A 13 13.12 -7.56 -12.49
C ASP A 13 13.06 -6.06 -12.86
N ILE A 14 11.98 -5.61 -13.50
CA ILE A 14 11.75 -4.19 -13.81
C ILE A 14 11.66 -3.36 -12.53
N VAL A 15 10.84 -3.80 -11.57
CA VAL A 15 10.65 -3.09 -10.29
C VAL A 15 11.95 -3.06 -9.50
N GLU A 16 12.70 -4.16 -9.47
CA GLU A 16 13.99 -4.22 -8.78
C GLU A 16 15.03 -3.28 -9.42
N GLN A 17 15.07 -3.19 -10.73
CA GLN A 17 15.94 -2.25 -11.44
C GLN A 17 15.58 -0.81 -11.11
N GLN A 18 14.31 -0.45 -11.16
CA GLN A 18 13.83 0.89 -10.82
C GLN A 18 14.08 1.21 -9.35
N PHE A 19 13.86 0.25 -8.47
CA PHE A 19 14.10 0.41 -7.04
C PHE A 19 15.60 0.64 -6.74
N ARG A 20 16.50 -0.09 -7.40
CA ARG A 20 17.96 0.13 -7.27
C ARG A 20 18.36 1.53 -7.71
N TYR A 21 17.77 2.05 -8.78
CA TYR A 21 17.98 3.42 -9.23
C TYR A 21 17.58 4.41 -8.13
N TYR A 22 16.35 4.38 -7.65
CA TYR A 22 15.90 5.28 -6.57
C TYR A 22 16.75 5.14 -5.30
N LYS A 23 17.13 3.92 -4.95
CA LYS A 23 17.98 3.67 -3.78
C LYS A 23 19.33 4.36 -3.91
N SER A 24 19.98 4.30 -5.08
CA SER A 24 21.26 4.97 -5.33
C SER A 24 21.15 6.49 -5.31
N GLU A 25 20.07 7.04 -5.90
CA GLU A 25 19.84 8.48 -5.91
C GLU A 25 19.50 9.04 -4.51
N ILE A 26 18.75 8.27 -3.71
CA ILE A 26 18.47 8.62 -2.30
C ILE A 26 19.77 8.59 -1.49
N GLU A 27 20.64 7.60 -1.70
CA GLU A 27 21.95 7.52 -1.06
C GLU A 27 22.84 8.70 -1.43
N ALA A 28 22.83 9.12 -2.70
CA ALA A 28 23.54 10.28 -3.20
C ALA A 28 22.91 11.61 -2.76
N ASN A 29 21.71 11.59 -2.15
CA ASN A 29 20.90 12.77 -1.83
C ASN A 29 20.68 13.65 -3.08
N ASP A 30 20.36 13.04 -4.23
CA ASP A 30 20.13 13.75 -5.48
C ASP A 30 18.98 14.76 -5.34
N PRO A 31 19.19 16.05 -5.65
CA PRO A 31 18.19 17.10 -5.42
C PRO A 31 16.90 16.89 -6.24
N SER A 32 16.99 16.32 -7.44
CA SER A 32 15.84 16.11 -8.32
C SER A 32 14.94 15.00 -7.77
N ILE A 33 15.54 13.93 -7.28
CA ILE A 33 14.82 12.81 -6.66
C ILE A 33 14.24 13.23 -5.31
N MET A 34 14.98 13.98 -4.51
CA MET A 34 14.44 14.52 -3.25
C MET A 34 13.24 15.42 -3.47
N GLU A 35 13.26 16.26 -4.50
CA GLU A 35 12.13 17.11 -4.87
C GLU A 35 10.94 16.29 -5.39
N GLU A 36 11.16 15.21 -6.14
CA GLU A 36 10.09 14.28 -6.56
C GLU A 36 9.39 13.66 -5.34
N PHE A 37 10.15 13.14 -4.38
CA PHE A 37 9.60 12.57 -3.15
C PHE A 37 8.88 13.62 -2.29
N ARG A 38 9.43 14.83 -2.21
CA ARG A 38 8.81 15.94 -1.50
C ARG A 38 7.43 16.28 -2.08
N ARG A 39 7.31 16.34 -3.40
CA ARG A 39 6.01 16.59 -4.05
C ARG A 39 4.99 15.52 -3.73
N ILE A 40 5.38 14.25 -3.79
CA ILE A 40 4.48 13.16 -3.40
C ILE A 40 4.01 13.29 -1.96
N PHE A 41 4.87 13.79 -1.09
CA PHE A 41 4.57 13.98 0.32
C PHE A 41 3.69 15.20 0.60
N GLU A 42 3.94 16.35 -0.05
CA GLU A 42 3.32 17.65 0.26
C GLU A 42 2.26 18.11 -0.74
N GLU A 43 2.29 17.67 -2.01
CA GLU A 43 1.49 18.25 -3.08
C GLU A 43 0.43 17.27 -3.60
N ASP A 44 -0.82 17.73 -3.66
CA ASP A 44 -1.88 17.00 -4.33
C ASP A 44 -1.71 17.06 -5.84
N ASN A 45 -2.12 16.00 -6.53
CA ASN A 45 -2.21 16.00 -7.98
C ASN A 45 -3.56 15.43 -8.47
N VAL A 46 -3.71 15.26 -9.79
CA VAL A 46 -4.96 14.81 -10.41
C VAL A 46 -5.31 13.37 -10.00
N ASP A 47 -4.29 12.54 -9.74
CA ASP A 47 -4.44 11.11 -9.51
C ASP A 47 -4.47 10.74 -8.03
N TYR A 48 -3.88 11.55 -7.16
CA TYR A 48 -3.82 11.28 -5.72
C TYR A 48 -3.68 12.54 -4.87
N LYS A 49 -4.14 12.45 -3.63
CA LYS A 49 -3.83 13.41 -2.57
C LYS A 49 -2.47 13.11 -1.94
N SER A 50 -1.78 14.15 -1.53
CA SER A 50 -0.50 14.04 -0.81
C SER A 50 -0.68 13.34 0.55
N TYR A 51 0.43 12.91 1.14
CA TYR A 51 0.39 12.35 2.49
C TYR A 51 0.00 13.40 3.53
N THR A 52 0.48 14.64 3.39
CA THR A 52 0.13 15.74 4.28
C THR A 52 -1.36 16.07 4.23
N THR A 53 -1.96 16.18 3.05
CA THR A 53 -3.39 16.46 2.88
C THR A 53 -4.25 15.38 3.53
N ILE A 54 -3.92 14.10 3.33
CA ILE A 54 -4.71 13.00 3.92
C ILE A 54 -4.57 12.98 5.43
N THR A 55 -3.36 13.18 5.96
CA THR A 55 -3.15 13.24 7.41
C THR A 55 -3.94 14.40 8.03
N GLU A 56 -3.95 15.58 7.40
CA GLU A 56 -4.74 16.73 7.84
C GLU A 56 -6.25 16.46 7.82
N GLU A 57 -6.76 15.84 6.76
CA GLU A 57 -8.17 15.46 6.66
C GLU A 57 -8.58 14.50 7.78
N ILE A 58 -7.75 13.51 8.10
CA ILE A 58 -7.99 12.56 9.16
C ILE A 58 -7.96 13.25 10.53
N LEU A 59 -6.94 14.05 10.80
CA LEU A 59 -6.79 14.77 12.08
C LEU A 59 -7.90 15.80 12.31
N SER A 60 -8.42 16.42 11.25
CA SER A 60 -9.55 17.36 11.32
C SER A 60 -10.91 16.68 11.46
N SER A 61 -11.02 15.40 11.14
CA SER A 61 -12.25 14.62 11.21
C SER A 61 -12.57 14.26 12.64
N LYS A 62 -13.70 14.73 13.16
CA LYS A 62 -14.21 14.39 14.51
C LYS A 62 -14.40 12.88 14.71
N SER A 63 -14.61 12.13 13.64
CA SER A 63 -14.81 10.69 13.67
C SER A 63 -13.50 9.92 13.94
N TYR A 64 -12.38 10.41 13.44
CA TYR A 64 -11.07 9.73 13.56
C TYR A 64 -10.23 10.19 14.74
N TYR A 65 -10.38 11.43 15.18
CA TYR A 65 -9.62 12.00 16.31
C TYR A 65 -9.72 11.17 17.61
N ASN A 66 -10.85 10.52 17.84
CA ASN A 66 -11.05 9.65 18.99
C ASN A 66 -10.61 8.20 18.79
N ILE A 67 -10.23 7.81 17.56
CA ILE A 67 -9.95 6.42 17.19
C ILE A 67 -8.45 6.15 17.13
N ASP A 68 -7.65 7.10 16.64
CA ASP A 68 -6.23 6.88 16.43
C ASP A 68 -5.38 8.09 16.86
N SER A 69 -4.93 8.04 18.11
CA SER A 69 -4.05 9.06 18.70
C SER A 69 -2.59 8.97 18.25
N GLN A 70 -2.23 7.96 17.46
CA GLN A 70 -0.86 7.74 17.00
C GLN A 70 -0.58 8.43 15.66
N ILE A 71 -1.61 8.87 14.94
CA ILE A 71 -1.44 9.65 13.71
C ILE A 71 -0.90 11.02 14.07
N LYS A 72 0.18 11.41 13.41
CA LYS A 72 0.86 12.70 13.59
C LYS A 72 1.22 13.28 12.25
N GLN A 73 1.15 14.60 12.17
CA GLN A 73 1.69 15.31 11.03
C GLN A 73 3.21 15.39 11.16
N HIS A 74 3.89 15.15 10.05
CA HIS A 74 5.34 15.21 9.94
C HIS A 74 5.76 16.29 8.94
N THR A 75 6.97 16.80 9.10
CA THR A 75 7.57 17.71 8.12
C THR A 75 8.36 16.94 7.08
N TRP A 76 8.63 17.58 5.93
CA TRP A 76 9.47 16.97 4.91
C TRP A 76 10.88 16.66 5.43
N GLU A 77 11.47 17.55 6.21
CA GLU A 77 12.82 17.38 6.79
C GLU A 77 12.89 16.13 7.68
N GLU A 78 11.84 15.86 8.46
CA GLU A 78 11.74 14.64 9.26
C GLU A 78 11.71 13.41 8.34
N ILE A 79 10.81 13.40 7.34
CA ILE A 79 10.66 12.27 6.39
C ILE A 79 11.95 12.05 5.62
N GLN A 80 12.56 13.11 5.08
CA GLN A 80 13.81 13.03 4.33
C GLN A 80 14.93 12.35 5.12
N SER A 81 15.03 12.63 6.42
CA SER A 81 16.03 12.04 7.29
C SER A 81 15.92 10.50 7.43
N PHE A 82 14.73 9.96 7.21
CA PHE A 82 14.46 8.52 7.31
C PHE A 82 14.44 7.79 5.95
N LEU A 83 14.48 8.50 4.81
CA LEU A 83 14.39 7.86 3.49
C LEU A 83 15.51 6.85 3.27
N TYR A 84 16.76 7.24 3.49
CA TYR A 84 17.89 6.34 3.26
C TYR A 84 17.88 5.10 4.17
N PRO A 85 17.72 5.22 5.49
CA PRO A 85 17.57 4.06 6.37
C PRO A 85 16.39 3.15 6.01
N ALA A 86 15.29 3.71 5.50
CA ALA A 86 14.12 2.95 5.11
C ALA A 86 14.37 2.13 3.85
N VAL A 87 14.90 2.75 2.78
CA VAL A 87 15.12 2.06 1.50
C VAL A 87 16.20 0.99 1.58
N GLN A 88 17.13 1.09 2.52
CA GLN A 88 18.16 0.06 2.73
C GLN A 88 17.58 -1.29 3.13
N LYS A 89 16.47 -1.31 3.83
CA LYS A 89 15.83 -2.51 4.36
C LYS A 89 14.85 -3.15 3.37
N ILE A 90 14.49 -2.45 2.29
CA ILE A 90 13.48 -2.93 1.35
C ILE A 90 14.07 -3.99 0.43
N GLU A 91 13.36 -5.11 0.32
CA GLU A 91 13.64 -6.19 -0.62
C GLU A 91 12.49 -6.32 -1.64
N VAL A 92 12.81 -6.65 -2.89
CA VAL A 92 11.80 -6.95 -3.93
C VAL A 92 11.64 -8.45 -4.05
N LYS A 93 10.45 -8.98 -3.74
CA LYS A 93 10.16 -10.41 -3.75
C LYS A 93 9.01 -10.77 -4.69
N SER A 94 9.19 -11.87 -5.43
CA SER A 94 8.11 -12.50 -6.20
C SER A 94 7.45 -13.56 -5.31
N ILE A 95 6.15 -13.41 -5.07
CA ILE A 95 5.37 -14.34 -4.25
C ILE A 95 4.49 -15.18 -5.17
N ASN A 96 4.89 -16.41 -5.41
CA ASN A 96 4.16 -17.35 -6.26
C ASN A 96 3.97 -18.73 -5.60
N GLY A 97 3.18 -19.61 -6.22
CA GLY A 97 2.80 -20.90 -5.64
C GLY A 97 3.93 -21.93 -5.50
N SER A 98 5.02 -21.75 -6.24
CA SER A 98 6.13 -22.72 -6.34
C SER A 98 7.42 -22.26 -5.68
N SER A 99 7.56 -20.97 -5.38
CA SER A 99 8.73 -20.45 -4.71
C SER A 99 8.61 -20.60 -3.21
N GLY A 100 9.70 -20.96 -2.55
CA GLY A 100 9.87 -20.84 -1.10
C GLY A 100 9.85 -19.41 -0.59
N ASP A 101 9.52 -18.43 -1.45
CA ASP A 101 9.33 -17.02 -1.12
C ASP A 101 8.05 -16.84 -0.31
N SER A 102 8.11 -17.25 0.95
CA SER A 102 7.13 -16.87 1.95
C SER A 102 7.58 -15.58 2.62
N LEU A 103 6.63 -14.75 2.97
CA LEU A 103 6.89 -13.66 3.90
C LEU A 103 7.05 -14.31 5.28
N THR A 104 8.29 -14.57 5.67
CA THR A 104 8.62 -15.26 6.93
C THR A 104 8.56 -14.28 8.10
N TYR A 105 7.34 -13.89 8.49
CA TYR A 105 7.10 -12.96 9.60
C TYR A 105 7.73 -13.45 10.91
N TYR A 106 7.63 -14.75 11.20
CA TYR A 106 8.16 -15.33 12.43
C TYR A 106 9.68 -15.23 12.56
N GLU A 107 10.40 -15.37 11.45
CA GLU A 107 11.86 -15.24 11.43
C GLU A 107 12.32 -13.78 11.61
N ASN A 108 11.43 -12.83 11.33
CA ASN A 108 11.69 -11.39 11.36
C ASN A 108 10.89 -10.65 12.45
N GLU A 109 10.35 -11.35 13.44
CA GLU A 109 9.48 -10.77 14.47
C GLU A 109 10.10 -9.56 15.18
N LYS A 110 11.42 -9.59 15.41
CA LYS A 110 12.12 -8.49 16.11
C LYS A 110 12.41 -7.28 15.23
N ASN A 111 12.67 -7.47 13.95
CA ASN A 111 13.16 -6.41 13.05
C ASN A 111 12.10 -5.97 12.05
N GLY A 112 11.00 -6.70 11.94
CA GLY A 112 10.03 -6.52 10.87
C GLY A 112 10.60 -6.87 9.49
N ILE A 113 9.75 -6.81 8.48
CA ILE A 113 10.16 -6.94 7.07
C ILE A 113 9.71 -5.71 6.28
N SER A 114 10.57 -5.24 5.38
CA SER A 114 10.24 -4.19 4.42
C SER A 114 10.34 -4.78 3.02
N VAL A 115 9.19 -5.01 2.36
CA VAL A 115 9.14 -5.77 1.11
C VAL A 115 8.23 -5.10 0.09
N ILE A 116 8.71 -5.04 -1.16
CA ILE A 116 7.87 -4.84 -2.34
C ILE A 116 7.50 -6.22 -2.86
N ALA A 117 6.28 -6.65 -2.59
CA ALA A 117 5.80 -7.97 -2.95
C ALA A 117 5.11 -7.97 -4.32
N ILE A 118 5.58 -8.80 -5.24
CA ILE A 118 5.01 -8.96 -6.58
C ILE A 118 4.41 -10.35 -6.68
N GLY A 119 3.12 -10.43 -6.98
CA GLY A 119 2.45 -11.71 -7.07
C GLY A 119 1.07 -11.67 -7.72
N GLY A 120 0.47 -12.82 -7.84
CA GLY A 120 -0.86 -13.02 -8.39
C GLY A 120 -1.85 -13.52 -7.35
N ASP A 121 -2.49 -14.67 -7.63
CA ASP A 121 -3.56 -15.24 -6.82
C ASP A 121 -3.17 -15.53 -5.36
N LYS A 122 -1.93 -15.91 -5.12
CA LYS A 122 -1.44 -16.21 -3.76
C LYS A 122 -1.43 -14.97 -2.86
N LEU A 123 -1.03 -13.81 -3.41
CA LEU A 123 -1.11 -12.54 -2.67
C LEU A 123 -2.56 -12.12 -2.41
N SER A 124 -3.47 -12.44 -3.32
CA SER A 124 -4.87 -12.02 -3.20
C SER A 124 -5.71 -12.88 -2.24
N ARG A 125 -5.34 -14.14 -2.00
CA ARG A 125 -6.20 -15.10 -1.28
C ARG A 125 -5.51 -15.95 -0.22
N GLY A 126 -4.19 -16.05 -0.24
CA GLY A 126 -3.46 -17.06 0.53
C GLY A 126 -2.51 -16.53 1.58
N LEU A 127 -2.35 -15.22 1.71
CA LEU A 127 -1.41 -14.62 2.64
C LEU A 127 -2.07 -13.50 3.44
N THR A 128 -1.73 -13.43 4.69
CA THR A 128 -1.95 -12.23 5.50
C THR A 128 -0.81 -11.25 5.21
N LEU A 129 -1.15 -10.06 4.72
CA LEU A 129 -0.18 -9.01 4.44
C LEU A 129 -0.15 -8.04 5.62
N GLU A 130 0.48 -8.46 6.71
CA GLU A 130 0.66 -7.58 7.86
C GLU A 130 1.54 -6.39 7.49
N GLY A 131 1.12 -5.17 7.82
CA GLY A 131 1.86 -3.97 7.50
C GLY A 131 1.69 -3.43 6.08
N LEU A 132 0.75 -3.99 5.29
CA LEU A 132 0.48 -3.44 3.97
C LEU A 132 0.05 -1.98 4.07
N SER A 133 0.81 -1.09 3.45
CA SER A 133 0.52 0.35 3.37
C SER A 133 0.18 0.78 1.94
N VAL A 134 0.86 0.23 0.94
CA VAL A 134 0.63 0.60 -0.46
C VAL A 134 0.31 -0.65 -1.29
N SER A 135 -0.78 -0.61 -2.04
CA SER A 135 -1.18 -1.67 -2.95
C SER A 135 -1.43 -1.14 -4.36
N TYR A 136 -0.81 -1.77 -5.35
CA TYR A 136 -1.09 -1.56 -6.76
C TYR A 136 -1.89 -2.75 -7.28
N PHE A 137 -3.17 -2.53 -7.54
CA PHE A 137 -4.12 -3.60 -7.83
C PHE A 137 -4.93 -3.31 -9.10
N LEU A 138 -4.75 -4.13 -10.14
CA LEU A 138 -5.44 -3.99 -11.43
C LEU A 138 -6.26 -5.22 -11.83
N ARG A 139 -6.48 -6.15 -10.89
CA ARG A 139 -7.19 -7.37 -11.23
C ARG A 139 -8.69 -7.17 -11.16
N ALA A 140 -9.34 -7.21 -12.31
CA ALA A 140 -10.79 -7.28 -12.39
C ALA A 140 -11.28 -8.67 -11.93
N SER A 141 -12.28 -8.70 -11.05
CA SER A 141 -13.09 -9.89 -10.75
C SER A 141 -14.54 -9.51 -10.91
N LYS A 142 -15.27 -10.31 -11.68
CA LYS A 142 -16.72 -10.12 -11.85
C LYS A 142 -17.54 -10.63 -10.65
N MET A 143 -16.88 -11.24 -9.67
CA MET A 143 -17.55 -11.82 -8.49
C MET A 143 -17.38 -10.90 -7.28
N TYR A 144 -18.49 -10.48 -6.74
CA TYR A 144 -18.63 -9.63 -5.55
C TYR A 144 -17.78 -10.11 -4.36
N ASP A 145 -17.93 -11.37 -3.97
CA ASP A 145 -17.19 -11.98 -2.86
C ASP A 145 -15.67 -11.99 -3.08
N THR A 146 -15.23 -12.12 -4.33
CA THR A 146 -13.81 -12.05 -4.65
C THR A 146 -13.25 -10.65 -4.43
N LEU A 147 -13.98 -9.60 -4.82
CA LEU A 147 -13.57 -8.22 -4.57
C LEU A 147 -13.51 -7.91 -3.07
N MET A 148 -14.51 -8.35 -2.30
CA MET A 148 -14.54 -8.18 -0.85
C MET A 148 -13.42 -8.96 -0.15
N GLN A 149 -13.09 -10.17 -0.61
CA GLN A 149 -11.94 -10.93 -0.08
C GLN A 149 -10.61 -10.24 -0.35
N MET A 150 -10.46 -9.59 -1.50
CA MET A 150 -9.25 -8.86 -1.88
C MET A 150 -9.09 -7.53 -1.13
N GLY A 151 -10.19 -6.92 -0.67
CA GLY A 151 -10.18 -5.71 0.16
C GLY A 151 -9.75 -5.92 1.61
N ARG A 152 -9.49 -7.15 2.05
CA ARG A 152 -9.10 -7.48 3.43
C ARG A 152 -7.65 -7.12 3.79
N TRP A 153 -6.87 -6.62 2.88
CA TRP A 153 -5.43 -6.39 3.09
C TRP A 153 -5.12 -5.23 4.03
N PHE A 154 -5.96 -4.19 4.00
CA PHE A 154 -5.80 -3.04 4.88
C PHE A 154 -6.55 -3.29 6.19
N GLY A 155 -5.94 -4.07 7.09
CA GLY A 155 -6.43 -4.19 8.47
C GLY A 155 -6.17 -2.90 9.26
N TYR A 156 -7.06 -2.59 10.21
CA TYR A 156 -6.82 -1.46 11.11
C TYR A 156 -5.53 -1.66 11.92
N ARG A 157 -4.70 -0.63 11.91
CA ARG A 157 -3.49 -0.52 12.76
C ARG A 157 -3.36 0.89 13.26
N PRO A 158 -3.07 1.08 14.55
CA PRO A 158 -2.79 2.41 15.09
C PRO A 158 -1.63 3.09 14.34
N GLY A 159 -1.82 4.35 13.94
CA GLY A 159 -0.80 5.15 13.26
C GLY A 159 -0.57 4.83 11.77
N TYR A 160 -1.47 4.10 11.11
CA TYR A 160 -1.24 3.65 9.72
C TYR A 160 -2.30 4.09 8.71
N VAL A 161 -3.47 4.55 9.13
CA VAL A 161 -4.58 4.78 8.20
C VAL A 161 -4.28 5.87 7.17
N ASP A 162 -3.52 6.89 7.54
CA ASP A 162 -3.07 7.96 6.67
C ASP A 162 -1.99 7.54 5.65
N LEU A 163 -1.34 6.40 5.88
CA LEU A 163 -0.32 5.83 5.00
C LEU A 163 -0.89 4.88 3.95
N CYS A 164 -2.14 4.42 4.13
CA CYS A 164 -2.73 3.44 3.23
C CYS A 164 -3.07 4.04 1.86
N ARG A 165 -2.58 3.41 0.81
CA ARG A 165 -2.82 3.81 -0.60
C ARG A 165 -3.20 2.60 -1.44
N LEU A 166 -4.28 2.77 -2.21
CA LEU A 166 -4.69 1.79 -3.21
C LEU A 166 -4.64 2.42 -4.60
N PHE A 167 -3.71 1.97 -5.42
CA PHE A 167 -3.64 2.32 -6.83
C PHE A 167 -4.39 1.27 -7.65
N THR A 168 -5.46 1.69 -8.32
CA THR A 168 -6.33 0.79 -9.06
C THR A 168 -6.95 1.51 -10.28
N SER A 169 -7.68 0.78 -11.13
CA SER A 169 -8.40 1.42 -12.24
C SER A 169 -9.69 2.11 -11.76
N ASN A 170 -10.13 3.13 -12.50
CA ASN A 170 -11.40 3.82 -12.22
C ASN A 170 -12.58 2.84 -12.22
N GLU A 171 -12.59 1.87 -13.13
CA GLU A 171 -13.64 0.84 -13.19
C GLU A 171 -13.69 0.01 -11.89
N LEU A 172 -12.54 -0.42 -11.37
CA LEU A 172 -12.48 -1.16 -10.11
C LEU A 172 -12.89 -0.30 -8.92
N ASN A 173 -12.51 0.98 -8.92
CA ASN A 173 -12.91 1.93 -7.89
C ASN A 173 -14.44 2.10 -7.84
N GLU A 174 -15.09 2.26 -8.99
CA GLU A 174 -16.55 2.33 -9.08
C GLU A 174 -17.22 1.03 -8.60
N TRP A 175 -16.67 -0.13 -8.94
CA TRP A 175 -17.20 -1.41 -8.46
C TRP A 175 -17.11 -1.53 -6.93
N TYR A 176 -15.99 -1.16 -6.32
CA TYR A 176 -15.85 -1.14 -4.86
C TYR A 176 -16.84 -0.18 -4.22
N ARG A 177 -17.05 0.99 -4.81
CA ARG A 177 -18.02 1.97 -4.34
C ARG A 177 -19.45 1.41 -4.35
N HIS A 178 -19.88 0.78 -5.43
CA HIS A 178 -21.19 0.14 -5.53
C HIS A 178 -21.36 -0.98 -4.49
N ILE A 179 -20.33 -1.79 -4.28
CA ILE A 179 -20.32 -2.84 -3.29
C ILE A 179 -20.49 -2.27 -1.87
N THR A 180 -19.78 -1.22 -1.55
CA THR A 180 -19.85 -0.58 -0.24
C THR A 180 -21.25 -0.02 0.02
N LEU A 181 -21.83 0.71 -0.93
CA LEU A 181 -23.17 1.26 -0.83
C LEU A 181 -24.23 0.16 -0.62
N ALA A 182 -24.20 -0.88 -1.44
CA ALA A 182 -25.12 -2.02 -1.27
C ALA A 182 -24.97 -2.72 0.09
N SER A 183 -23.75 -2.81 0.61
CA SER A 183 -23.49 -3.39 1.93
C SER A 183 -24.00 -2.50 3.07
N GLU A 184 -23.95 -1.19 2.92
CA GLU A 184 -24.47 -0.24 3.88
C GLU A 184 -26.00 -0.26 3.89
N GLU A 185 -26.65 -0.24 2.73
CA GLU A 185 -28.10 -0.38 2.58
C GLU A 185 -28.62 -1.66 3.24
N LEU A 186 -27.97 -2.80 2.96
CA LEU A 186 -28.34 -4.08 3.58
C LEU A 186 -28.20 -4.05 5.11
N ARG A 187 -27.16 -3.41 5.63
CA ARG A 187 -26.98 -3.27 7.10
C ARG A 187 -28.05 -2.40 7.75
N GLU A 188 -28.52 -1.39 7.04
CA GLU A 188 -29.61 -0.54 7.52
C GLU A 188 -30.93 -1.29 7.55
N GLU A 189 -31.24 -2.08 6.50
CA GLU A 189 -32.44 -2.91 6.43
C GLU A 189 -32.49 -3.99 7.52
N VAL A 190 -31.34 -4.56 7.88
CA VAL A 190 -31.28 -5.63 8.92
C VAL A 190 -31.35 -5.08 10.34
N LYS A 191 -31.21 -3.77 10.56
CA LYS A 191 -31.34 -3.14 11.89
C LYS A 191 -32.78 -2.93 12.32
N TYR A 192 -33.75 -3.21 11.45
CA TYR A 192 -35.19 -3.19 11.74
C TYR A 192 -35.74 -4.63 11.79
#